data_8ae4ebd83046b5d11a1a80e3bd40d657
#
_entry.id   8ae4ebd83046b5d11a1a80e3bd40d657
#
_cell.length_a   1.000
_cell.length_b   1.000
_cell.length_c   1.000
_cell.angle_alpha   90.00
_cell.angle_beta   90.00
_cell.angle_gamma   90.00
#
_symmetry.space_group_name_H-M   'P 1'
#
loop_
_entity.id
_entity.type
_entity.pdbx_description
1 polymer ?
#
loop_
_entity_poly.entity_id
_entity_poly.type
_entity_poly.pdbx_seq_one_letter_code
_entity_poly.pdbx_strand_id
1 'polypeptide(L)'
;MSAQQPADQGVSSSMPSVPGTLVGSRMHKWDGGDHWRFDARYLGRDEHGTWLGYRPGTYFSRPGLAYHAKSPGLVVFGPVGWVAELHRGHPRGTLLYIDLTTVPEWHAVPDADGGPEFVVTAADMDLDVIAREPGSRDARRYGETYIDDEDEFAEHSVRYGYPPSVIERVRSDADALLAAVRAGEPPYDGATAKRWFAVLDGL
;
A
#
# COMPACT_ATOMS: atom_id res chain seq x y z
N MET A 1 44.06 -31.90 -13.29
CA MET A 1 43.65 -30.83 -12.35
C MET A 1 42.43 -30.18 -12.94
N SER A 2 41.21 -30.62 -12.52
CA SER A 2 39.94 -30.04 -12.96
C SER A 2 39.63 -28.86 -12.08
N ALA A 3 39.53 -27.66 -12.71
CA ALA A 3 39.07 -26.47 -12.04
C ALA A 3 37.54 -26.56 -11.83
N GLN A 4 37.13 -26.62 -10.57
CA GLN A 4 35.75 -26.55 -10.15
C GLN A 4 35.29 -25.10 -10.33
N GLN A 5 34.30 -24.88 -11.22
CA GLN A 5 33.59 -23.58 -11.31
C GLN A 5 32.87 -23.29 -9.99
N PRO A 6 32.95 -22.09 -9.45
CA PRO A 6 32.14 -21.70 -8.29
C PRO A 6 30.66 -21.77 -8.69
N ALA A 7 29.87 -22.42 -7.86
CA ALA A 7 28.42 -22.41 -7.97
C ALA A 7 27.90 -20.95 -7.99
N ASP A 8 27.12 -20.67 -9.00
CA ASP A 8 26.32 -19.44 -9.11
C ASP A 8 25.42 -19.35 -7.86
N GLN A 9 25.82 -18.52 -6.90
CA GLN A 9 24.96 -18.15 -5.78
C GLN A 9 23.91 -17.22 -6.39
N GLY A 10 22.77 -17.81 -6.78
CA GLY A 10 21.62 -17.08 -7.28
C GLY A 10 21.33 -15.91 -6.36
N VAL A 11 21.40 -14.69 -6.91
CA VAL A 11 20.99 -13.48 -6.23
C VAL A 11 19.52 -13.66 -5.86
N SER A 12 19.25 -13.92 -4.58
CA SER A 12 17.88 -14.02 -4.07
C SER A 12 17.17 -12.71 -4.42
N SER A 13 16.14 -12.78 -5.27
CA SER A 13 15.35 -11.61 -5.61
C SER A 13 14.78 -11.00 -4.32
N SER A 14 14.95 -9.70 -4.14
CA SER A 14 14.36 -8.99 -3.00
C SER A 14 12.83 -8.91 -3.06
N MET A 15 12.22 -9.38 -4.14
CA MET A 15 10.79 -9.28 -4.42
C MET A 15 10.15 -10.64 -4.69
N PRO A 16 8.87 -10.85 -4.28
CA PRO A 16 8.14 -12.06 -4.59
C PRO A 16 7.88 -12.17 -6.11
N SER A 17 7.80 -13.41 -6.60
CA SER A 17 7.50 -13.72 -8.01
C SER A 17 6.37 -14.74 -8.19
N VAL A 18 6.00 -15.46 -7.12
CA VAL A 18 4.97 -16.51 -7.15
C VAL A 18 3.69 -16.00 -6.50
N PRO A 19 2.55 -15.92 -7.23
CA PRO A 19 1.27 -15.57 -6.62
C PRO A 19 0.93 -16.47 -5.43
N GLY A 20 0.40 -15.88 -4.36
CA GLY A 20 0.11 -16.58 -3.10
C GLY A 20 1.24 -16.49 -2.07
N THR A 21 2.46 -16.08 -2.44
CA THR A 21 3.55 -15.82 -1.48
C THR A 21 3.11 -14.84 -0.40
N LEU A 22 3.42 -15.13 0.87
CA LEU A 22 3.09 -14.27 1.99
C LEU A 22 4.08 -13.11 2.08
N VAL A 23 3.53 -11.89 2.13
CA VAL A 23 4.30 -10.63 2.21
C VAL A 23 3.83 -9.84 3.42
N GLY A 24 4.76 -9.37 4.23
CA GLY A 24 4.51 -8.44 5.33
C GLY A 24 4.60 -7.00 4.87
N SER A 25 3.53 -6.23 5.02
CA SER A 25 3.60 -4.76 4.94
C SER A 25 3.98 -4.19 6.30
N ARG A 26 5.03 -3.38 6.36
CA ARG A 26 5.57 -2.80 7.59
C ARG A 26 5.83 -1.32 7.35
N MET A 27 4.77 -0.53 7.45
CA MET A 27 4.87 0.92 7.30
C MET A 27 5.48 1.54 8.57
N HIS A 28 6.09 2.67 8.40
CA HIS A 28 6.63 3.47 9.51
C HIS A 28 6.36 4.96 9.27
N LYS A 29 6.49 5.79 10.29
CA LYS A 29 6.47 7.24 10.14
C LYS A 29 7.86 7.74 9.70
N TRP A 30 7.97 8.99 9.27
CA TRP A 30 9.22 9.58 8.79
C TRP A 30 10.38 9.49 9.78
N ASP A 31 10.11 9.55 11.09
CA ASP A 31 11.10 9.40 12.17
C ASP A 31 11.48 7.93 12.47
N GLY A 32 10.93 6.97 11.70
CA GLY A 32 11.13 5.54 11.90
C GLY A 32 10.18 4.91 12.91
N GLY A 33 9.26 5.67 13.50
CA GLY A 33 8.24 5.14 14.41
C GLY A 33 7.32 4.13 13.70
N ASP A 34 6.92 3.07 14.42
CA ASP A 34 6.03 2.03 13.91
C ASP A 34 4.71 2.61 13.42
N HIS A 35 4.24 2.12 12.26
CA HIS A 35 2.93 2.45 11.72
C HIS A 35 2.17 1.19 11.31
N TRP A 36 1.32 1.22 10.29
CA TRP A 36 0.50 0.10 9.91
C TRP A 36 1.30 -1.15 9.53
N ARG A 37 0.85 -2.30 10.05
CA ARG A 37 1.41 -3.63 9.79
C ARG A 37 0.29 -4.60 9.49
N PHE A 38 0.47 -5.39 8.45
CA PHE A 38 -0.39 -6.51 8.09
C PHE A 38 0.37 -7.48 7.19
N ASP A 39 -0.16 -8.68 7.02
CA ASP A 39 0.37 -9.67 6.09
C ASP A 39 -0.67 -9.92 5.00
N ALA A 40 -0.22 -9.98 3.75
CA ALA A 40 -1.07 -10.17 2.58
C ALA A 40 -0.44 -11.13 1.57
N ARG A 41 -1.21 -11.59 0.60
CA ARG A 41 -0.73 -12.46 -0.47
C ARG A 41 -0.29 -11.65 -1.68
N TYR A 42 0.90 -11.93 -2.19
CA TYR A 42 1.35 -11.40 -3.47
C TYR A 42 0.44 -11.93 -4.59
N LEU A 43 -0.02 -11.04 -5.45
CA LEU A 43 -0.89 -11.37 -6.58
C LEU A 43 -0.16 -11.28 -7.92
N GLY A 44 0.77 -10.35 -8.04
CA GLY A 44 1.49 -10.08 -9.28
C GLY A 44 1.99 -8.64 -9.37
N ARG A 45 2.42 -8.25 -10.57
CA ARG A 45 2.86 -6.89 -10.92
C ARG A 45 2.30 -6.47 -12.27
N ASP A 46 2.07 -5.18 -12.41
CA ASP A 46 1.77 -4.52 -13.69
C ASP A 46 2.45 -3.14 -13.74
N GLU A 47 2.08 -2.33 -14.73
CA GLU A 47 2.59 -0.97 -14.92
C GLU A 47 2.29 -0.02 -13.75
N HIS A 48 1.28 -0.33 -12.92
CA HIS A 48 0.89 0.49 -11.78
C HIS A 48 1.66 0.15 -10.50
N GLY A 49 2.24 -1.05 -10.42
CA GLY A 49 3.03 -1.44 -9.25
C GLY A 49 2.96 -2.92 -8.90
N THR A 50 3.24 -3.21 -7.64
CA THR A 50 3.21 -4.55 -7.06
C THR A 50 1.93 -4.73 -6.25
N TRP A 51 1.16 -5.76 -6.61
CA TRP A 51 -0.16 -6.03 -6.05
C TRP A 51 -0.12 -7.10 -4.98
N LEU A 52 -0.65 -6.76 -3.83
CA LEU A 52 -0.98 -7.69 -2.75
C LEU A 52 -2.50 -7.75 -2.58
N GLY A 53 -2.97 -8.82 -1.94
CA GLY A 53 -4.38 -8.95 -1.60
C GLY A 53 -4.57 -9.60 -0.23
N TYR A 54 -5.61 -9.21 0.47
CA TYR A 54 -5.98 -9.77 1.76
C TYR A 54 -7.47 -10.12 1.80
N ARG A 55 -7.81 -11.04 2.71
CA ARG A 55 -9.18 -11.53 2.90
C ARG A 55 -9.77 -11.02 4.23
N PRO A 56 -11.08 -11.10 4.41
CA PRO A 56 -11.67 -10.88 5.73
C PRO A 56 -10.97 -11.73 6.78
N GLY A 57 -10.74 -11.15 7.96
CA GLY A 57 -9.99 -11.78 9.04
C GLY A 57 -8.49 -11.43 9.08
N THR A 58 -7.93 -10.82 8.04
CA THR A 58 -6.55 -10.33 8.08
C THR A 58 -6.37 -9.32 9.20
N TYR A 59 -5.33 -9.53 10.01
CA TYR A 59 -5.02 -8.68 11.16
C TYR A 59 -4.19 -7.47 10.73
N PHE A 60 -4.69 -6.30 11.09
CA PHE A 60 -4.01 -5.01 10.92
C PHE A 60 -3.69 -4.44 12.28
N SER A 61 -2.51 -3.86 12.44
CA SER A 61 -2.11 -3.21 13.70
C SER A 61 -1.20 -2.01 13.47
N ARG A 62 -1.32 -1.03 14.36
CA ARG A 62 -0.38 0.07 14.58
C ARG A 62 -0.36 0.40 16.06
N PRO A 63 0.59 1.22 16.57
CA PRO A 63 0.56 1.65 17.95
C PRO A 63 -0.81 2.21 18.37
N GLY A 64 -1.39 1.63 19.42
CA GLY A 64 -2.68 2.05 19.97
C GLY A 64 -3.94 1.57 19.23
N LEU A 65 -3.82 0.88 18.08
CA LEU A 65 -4.97 0.41 17.31
C LEU A 65 -4.70 -0.92 16.61
N ALA A 66 -5.67 -1.84 16.70
CA ALA A 66 -5.64 -3.08 15.95
C ALA A 66 -7.05 -3.53 15.59
N TYR A 67 -7.20 -4.21 14.44
CA TYR A 67 -8.47 -4.76 14.00
C TYR A 67 -8.27 -5.92 13.01
N HIS A 68 -9.36 -6.66 12.77
CA HIS A 68 -9.43 -7.62 11.67
C HIS A 68 -10.25 -7.06 10.52
N ALA A 69 -9.73 -7.14 9.30
CA ALA A 69 -10.42 -6.71 8.09
C ALA A 69 -11.79 -7.39 7.98
N LYS A 70 -12.83 -6.61 7.68
CA LYS A 70 -14.22 -7.12 7.54
C LYS A 70 -14.57 -7.44 6.09
N SER A 71 -13.81 -6.94 5.15
CA SER A 71 -13.97 -7.13 3.70
C SER A 71 -12.63 -7.42 3.06
N PRO A 72 -12.61 -8.04 1.86
CA PRO A 72 -11.37 -8.21 1.12
C PRO A 72 -10.88 -6.87 0.58
N GLY A 73 -9.56 -6.74 0.46
CA GLY A 73 -8.91 -5.59 -0.14
C GLY A 73 -7.72 -5.98 -1.00
N LEU A 74 -7.37 -5.07 -1.88
CA LEU A 74 -6.14 -5.08 -2.67
C LEU A 74 -5.25 -3.96 -2.17
N VAL A 75 -3.94 -4.20 -2.20
CA VAL A 75 -2.95 -3.17 -1.91
C VAL A 75 -1.98 -3.11 -3.06
N VAL A 76 -1.84 -1.95 -3.69
CA VAL A 76 -0.84 -1.73 -4.73
C VAL A 76 0.22 -0.75 -4.24
N PHE A 77 1.47 -1.21 -4.28
CA PHE A 77 2.65 -0.42 -3.98
C PHE A 77 3.15 0.21 -5.27
N GLY A 78 2.90 1.52 -5.39
CA GLY A 78 3.28 2.30 -6.56
C GLY A 78 4.79 2.51 -6.70
N PRO A 79 5.28 2.76 -7.91
CA PRO A 79 6.72 2.89 -8.15
C PRO A 79 7.32 4.24 -7.68
N VAL A 80 6.47 5.22 -7.33
CA VAL A 80 6.90 6.61 -7.10
C VAL A 80 6.49 7.19 -5.74
N GLY A 81 6.21 6.35 -4.75
CA GLY A 81 5.97 6.81 -3.38
C GLY A 81 4.50 7.04 -3.05
N TRP A 82 3.67 6.08 -3.36
CA TRP A 82 2.31 5.95 -2.85
C TRP A 82 1.95 4.47 -2.68
N VAL A 83 1.01 4.21 -1.78
CA VAL A 83 0.40 2.90 -1.55
C VAL A 83 -1.09 3.07 -1.59
N ALA A 84 -1.78 2.33 -2.47
CA ALA A 84 -3.23 2.43 -2.57
C ALA A 84 -3.90 1.13 -2.12
N GLU A 85 -4.90 1.27 -1.26
CA GLU A 85 -5.76 0.20 -0.79
C GLU A 85 -7.13 0.31 -1.49
N LEU A 86 -7.49 -0.72 -2.29
CA LEU A 86 -8.77 -0.79 -3.00
C LEU A 86 -9.67 -1.80 -2.31
N HIS A 87 -10.88 -1.39 -1.98
CA HIS A 87 -11.82 -2.20 -1.21
C HIS A 87 -12.98 -2.73 -2.04
N ARG A 88 -13.47 -3.91 -1.67
CA ARG A 88 -14.70 -4.50 -2.18
C ARG A 88 -15.67 -4.76 -1.02
N GLY A 89 -16.76 -3.96 -0.98
CA GLY A 89 -17.78 -4.09 0.07
C GLY A 89 -17.31 -3.63 1.46
N HIS A 90 -16.51 -2.56 1.52
CA HIS A 90 -16.05 -2.00 2.79
C HIS A 90 -17.23 -1.47 3.63
N PRO A 91 -17.32 -1.78 4.95
CA PRO A 91 -18.48 -1.45 5.79
C PRO A 91 -18.82 0.04 5.89
N ARG A 92 -17.83 0.92 5.67
CA ARG A 92 -18.01 2.38 5.69
C ARG A 92 -18.13 2.98 4.30
N GLY A 93 -18.18 2.15 3.23
CA GLY A 93 -18.24 2.62 1.85
C GLY A 93 -16.92 3.22 1.35
N THR A 94 -15.78 2.89 1.94
CA THR A 94 -14.48 3.27 1.37
C THR A 94 -14.22 2.39 0.14
N LEU A 95 -14.00 3.02 -1.00
CA LEU A 95 -13.63 2.34 -2.25
C LEU A 95 -12.12 2.30 -2.41
N LEU A 96 -11.46 3.41 -2.05
CA LEU A 96 -10.05 3.62 -2.24
C LEU A 96 -9.49 4.47 -1.10
N TYR A 97 -8.29 4.11 -0.66
CA TYR A 97 -7.47 4.86 0.27
C TYR A 97 -6.03 4.85 -0.26
N ILE A 98 -5.46 6.01 -0.51
CA ILE A 98 -4.10 6.13 -1.02
C ILE A 98 -3.28 6.91 -0.01
N ASP A 99 -2.31 6.23 0.61
CA ASP A 99 -1.28 6.86 1.42
C ASP A 99 -0.18 7.43 0.52
N LEU A 100 0.17 8.69 0.67
CA LEU A 100 1.41 9.26 0.13
C LEU A 100 2.57 8.74 0.97
N THR A 101 3.61 8.20 0.32
CA THR A 101 4.70 7.52 1.02
C THR A 101 6.07 7.87 0.45
N THR A 102 7.13 7.40 1.07
CA THR A 102 8.42 7.21 0.37
C THR A 102 8.31 6.07 -0.64
N VAL A 103 9.29 5.96 -1.54
CA VAL A 103 9.32 4.81 -2.48
C VAL A 103 9.40 3.51 -1.68
N PRO A 104 8.49 2.54 -1.95
CA PRO A 104 8.49 1.27 -1.23
C PRO A 104 9.76 0.45 -1.41
N GLU A 105 10.32 -0.06 -0.33
CA GLU A 105 11.50 -0.91 -0.32
C GLU A 105 11.12 -2.36 -0.01
N TRP A 106 11.70 -3.30 -0.75
CA TRP A 106 11.37 -4.71 -0.68
C TRP A 106 12.55 -5.53 -0.18
N HIS A 107 12.31 -6.44 0.75
CA HIS A 107 13.32 -7.27 1.40
C HIS A 107 12.85 -8.73 1.45
N ALA A 108 13.71 -9.67 1.06
CA ALA A 108 13.51 -11.09 1.33
C ALA A 108 13.78 -11.35 2.83
N VAL A 109 12.99 -12.21 3.44
CA VAL A 109 13.15 -12.64 4.83
C VAL A 109 13.69 -14.07 4.83
N PRO A 110 14.97 -14.28 5.09
CA PRO A 110 15.54 -15.62 5.25
C PRO A 110 14.86 -16.34 6.43
N ASP A 111 14.62 -17.65 6.28
CA ASP A 111 14.10 -18.51 7.34
C ASP A 111 12.79 -18.01 7.97
N ALA A 112 11.81 -17.68 7.14
CA ALA A 112 10.54 -17.06 7.54
C ALA A 112 9.69 -17.90 8.53
N ASP A 113 10.01 -19.19 8.75
CA ASP A 113 9.38 -20.12 9.71
C ASP A 113 7.84 -20.00 9.78
N GLY A 114 7.19 -19.99 8.60
CA GLY A 114 5.75 -19.85 8.44
C GLY A 114 5.21 -18.41 8.48
N GLY A 115 6.09 -17.44 8.68
CA GLY A 115 5.80 -16.02 8.55
C GLY A 115 5.93 -15.52 7.10
N PRO A 116 5.90 -14.17 6.88
CA PRO A 116 6.07 -13.60 5.56
C PRO A 116 7.48 -13.82 5.01
N GLU A 117 7.55 -14.33 3.78
CA GLU A 117 8.81 -14.61 3.06
C GLU A 117 9.48 -13.33 2.53
N PHE A 118 8.69 -12.27 2.40
CA PHE A 118 9.13 -10.94 1.98
C PHE A 118 8.50 -9.88 2.86
N VAL A 119 9.19 -8.76 2.99
CA VAL A 119 8.67 -7.57 3.68
C VAL A 119 8.79 -6.37 2.73
N VAL A 120 7.75 -5.55 2.69
CA VAL A 120 7.76 -4.23 2.06
C VAL A 120 7.62 -3.16 3.13
N THR A 121 8.45 -2.12 3.02
CA THR A 121 8.46 -0.98 3.93
C THR A 121 8.34 0.34 3.16
N ALA A 122 7.71 1.34 3.73
CA ALA A 122 7.74 2.72 3.29
C ALA A 122 7.44 3.63 4.47
N ALA A 123 7.93 4.87 4.42
CA ALA A 123 7.49 5.89 5.36
C ALA A 123 6.16 6.49 4.86
N ASP A 124 5.17 6.51 5.73
CA ASP A 124 3.94 7.24 5.55
C ASP A 124 4.21 8.75 5.69
N MET A 125 3.70 9.53 4.73
CA MET A 125 3.89 10.98 4.61
C MET A 125 2.66 11.78 4.99
N ASP A 126 1.74 11.15 5.72
CA ASP A 126 0.55 11.74 6.35
C ASP A 126 -0.58 12.19 5.42
N LEU A 127 -0.30 12.66 4.19
CA LEU A 127 -1.38 13.01 3.24
C LEU A 127 -1.98 11.77 2.59
N ASP A 128 -3.32 11.76 2.53
CA ASP A 128 -4.10 10.67 1.96
C ASP A 128 -5.05 11.14 0.88
N VAL A 129 -5.27 10.32 -0.15
CA VAL A 129 -6.35 10.51 -1.12
C VAL A 129 -7.40 9.43 -0.92
N ILE A 130 -8.63 9.85 -0.60
CA ILE A 130 -9.71 8.93 -0.27
C ILE A 130 -10.83 9.02 -1.30
N ALA A 131 -11.32 7.87 -1.77
CA ALA A 131 -12.58 7.78 -2.53
C ALA A 131 -13.59 6.89 -1.81
N ARG A 132 -14.84 7.34 -1.80
CA ARG A 132 -15.96 6.72 -1.10
C ARG A 132 -17.10 6.41 -2.04
N GLU A 133 -17.85 5.38 -1.70
CA GLU A 133 -19.07 4.99 -2.41
C GLU A 133 -20.08 6.16 -2.37
N PRO A 134 -20.58 6.59 -3.54
CA PRO A 134 -21.56 7.68 -3.62
C PRO A 134 -22.76 7.43 -2.70
N GLY A 135 -23.16 8.45 -1.96
CA GLY A 135 -24.28 8.37 -1.03
C GLY A 135 -24.02 7.56 0.26
N SER A 136 -22.81 7.03 0.49
CA SER A 136 -22.44 6.47 1.78
C SER A 136 -22.49 7.54 2.89
N ARG A 137 -22.56 7.10 4.17
CA ARG A 137 -22.57 8.04 5.30
C ARG A 137 -21.36 8.96 5.30
N ASP A 138 -20.19 8.39 5.06
CA ASP A 138 -18.92 9.13 5.12
C ASP A 138 -18.75 10.01 3.87
N ALA A 139 -19.23 9.60 2.68
CA ALA A 139 -19.26 10.45 1.49
C ALA A 139 -20.14 11.71 1.69
N ARG A 140 -21.27 11.58 2.37
CA ARG A 140 -22.13 12.74 2.72
C ARG A 140 -21.49 13.71 3.71
N ARG A 141 -20.55 13.22 4.54
CA ARG A 141 -19.90 14.03 5.57
C ARG A 141 -18.63 14.71 5.08
N TYR A 142 -17.81 13.99 4.32
CA TYR A 142 -16.45 14.40 3.96
C TYR A 142 -16.26 14.65 2.46
N GLY A 143 -17.23 14.23 1.63
CA GLY A 143 -17.11 14.23 0.17
C GLY A 143 -16.87 12.82 -0.40
N GLU A 144 -17.08 12.68 -1.71
CA GLU A 144 -16.89 11.40 -2.40
C GLU A 144 -15.41 11.14 -2.71
N THR A 145 -14.64 12.19 -3.03
CA THR A 145 -13.21 12.07 -3.33
C THR A 145 -12.49 13.34 -2.87
N TYR A 146 -11.53 13.19 -1.95
CA TYR A 146 -10.86 14.31 -1.29
C TYR A 146 -9.46 13.92 -0.80
N ILE A 147 -8.64 14.93 -0.46
CA ILE A 147 -7.39 14.78 0.30
C ILE A 147 -7.73 14.88 1.79
N ASP A 148 -7.20 13.96 2.59
CA ASP A 148 -7.37 13.91 4.05
C ASP A 148 -6.06 14.22 4.76
N ASP A 149 -6.15 14.52 6.06
CA ASP A 149 -5.04 14.71 6.99
C ASP A 149 -4.06 15.87 6.65
N GLU A 150 -4.54 16.93 5.93
CA GLU A 150 -3.72 18.11 5.61
C GLU A 150 -3.16 18.83 6.85
N ASP A 151 -3.88 18.81 7.95
CA ASP A 151 -3.46 19.38 9.24
C ASP A 151 -2.40 18.49 9.92
N GLU A 152 -2.52 17.17 9.90
CA GLU A 152 -1.50 16.23 10.37
C GLU A 152 -0.21 16.40 9.55
N PHE A 153 -0.32 16.47 8.22
CA PHE A 153 0.82 16.71 7.33
C PHE A 153 1.53 18.03 7.66
N ALA A 154 0.79 19.11 7.90
CA ALA A 154 1.36 20.42 8.25
C ALA A 154 2.11 20.35 9.59
N GLU A 155 1.53 19.69 10.61
CA GLU A 155 2.16 19.50 11.92
C GLU A 155 3.43 18.66 11.81
N HIS A 156 3.34 17.49 11.15
CA HIS A 156 4.44 16.54 11.03
C HIS A 156 5.57 17.05 10.14
N SER A 157 5.26 17.86 9.12
CA SER A 157 6.29 18.52 8.31
C SER A 157 7.25 19.35 9.15
N VAL A 158 6.73 20.03 10.18
CA VAL A 158 7.53 20.80 11.13
C VAL A 158 8.19 19.88 12.17
N ARG A 159 7.41 19.00 12.77
CA ARG A 159 7.85 18.12 13.86
C ARG A 159 8.99 17.19 13.45
N TYR A 160 8.89 16.58 12.26
CA TYR A 160 9.88 15.65 11.73
C TYR A 160 10.90 16.31 10.80
N GLY A 161 10.77 17.62 10.56
CA GLY A 161 11.71 18.38 9.75
C GLY A 161 11.75 17.93 8.28
N TYR A 162 10.58 17.75 7.64
CA TYR A 162 10.54 17.39 6.25
C TYR A 162 11.30 18.39 5.38
N PRO A 163 12.20 17.96 4.50
CA PRO A 163 12.82 18.88 3.54
C PRO A 163 11.78 19.59 2.67
N PRO A 164 11.95 20.88 2.32
CA PRO A 164 11.00 21.62 1.50
C PRO A 164 10.65 20.91 0.18
N SER A 165 11.62 20.26 -0.46
CA SER A 165 11.40 19.49 -1.69
C SER A 165 10.53 18.26 -1.49
N VAL A 166 10.55 17.65 -0.30
CA VAL A 166 9.66 16.52 0.06
C VAL A 166 8.25 17.04 0.25
N ILE A 167 8.07 18.16 0.96
CA ILE A 167 6.75 18.79 1.17
C ILE A 167 6.11 19.14 -0.17
N GLU A 168 6.87 19.78 -1.07
CA GLU A 168 6.39 20.16 -2.40
C GLU A 168 6.00 18.93 -3.24
N ARG A 169 6.85 17.88 -3.24
CA ARG A 169 6.57 16.62 -3.94
C ARG A 169 5.30 15.97 -3.43
N VAL A 170 5.16 15.77 -2.10
CA VAL A 170 4.00 15.09 -1.50
C VAL A 170 2.69 15.81 -1.85
N ARG A 171 2.67 17.14 -1.77
CA ARG A 171 1.49 17.94 -2.17
C ARG A 171 1.16 17.80 -3.65
N SER A 172 2.18 17.92 -4.51
CA SER A 172 2.01 17.76 -5.96
C SER A 172 1.51 16.36 -6.34
N ASP A 173 2.05 15.32 -5.69
CA ASP A 173 1.64 13.94 -5.91
C ASP A 173 0.20 13.70 -5.42
N ALA A 174 -0.20 14.28 -4.27
CA ALA A 174 -1.57 14.19 -3.76
C ALA A 174 -2.58 14.83 -4.73
N ASP A 175 -2.29 16.02 -5.24
CA ASP A 175 -3.14 16.71 -6.23
C ASP A 175 -3.27 15.90 -7.54
N ALA A 176 -2.16 15.34 -8.03
CA ALA A 176 -2.14 14.50 -9.23
C ALA A 176 -2.94 13.20 -9.04
N LEU A 177 -2.79 12.53 -7.90
CA LEU A 177 -3.55 11.33 -7.55
C LEU A 177 -5.04 11.63 -7.40
N LEU A 178 -5.40 12.75 -6.74
CA LEU A 178 -6.79 13.19 -6.64
C LEU A 178 -7.43 13.40 -8.02
N ALA A 179 -6.69 14.03 -8.94
CA ALA A 179 -7.17 14.24 -10.31
C ALA A 179 -7.36 12.92 -11.06
N ALA A 180 -6.39 11.99 -10.98
CA ALA A 180 -6.45 10.67 -11.60
C ALA A 180 -7.62 9.82 -11.06
N VAL A 181 -7.84 9.83 -9.74
CA VAL A 181 -8.97 9.13 -9.10
C VAL A 181 -10.31 9.70 -9.59
N ARG A 182 -10.44 11.02 -9.65
CA ARG A 182 -11.66 11.69 -10.14
C ARG A 182 -11.93 11.43 -11.62
N ALA A 183 -10.88 11.27 -12.41
CA ALA A 183 -10.97 10.94 -13.83
C ALA A 183 -11.25 9.44 -14.08
N GLY A 184 -11.15 8.60 -13.05
CA GLY A 184 -11.26 7.15 -13.18
C GLY A 184 -10.15 6.55 -14.03
N GLU A 185 -8.95 7.11 -13.95
CA GLU A 185 -7.78 6.58 -14.65
C GLU A 185 -7.31 5.27 -14.00
N PRO A 186 -6.77 4.30 -14.77
CA PRO A 186 -6.14 3.12 -14.18
C PRO A 186 -4.99 3.51 -13.21
N PRO A 187 -4.84 2.85 -12.07
CA PRO A 187 -5.57 1.66 -11.62
C PRO A 187 -6.90 1.93 -10.90
N TYR A 188 -7.41 3.18 -10.90
CA TYR A 188 -8.61 3.62 -10.16
C TYR A 188 -9.91 3.49 -10.96
N ASP A 189 -9.86 2.88 -12.13
CA ASP A 189 -10.95 2.71 -13.11
C ASP A 189 -11.98 1.62 -12.74
N GLY A 190 -11.78 0.92 -11.63
CA GLY A 190 -12.61 -0.22 -11.21
C GLY A 190 -12.39 -1.50 -12.01
N ALA A 191 -12.03 -1.43 -13.28
CA ALA A 191 -11.75 -2.60 -14.12
C ALA A 191 -10.43 -3.28 -13.70
N THR A 192 -9.41 -2.48 -13.39
CA THR A 192 -8.14 -2.96 -12.87
C THR A 192 -8.31 -3.65 -11.52
N ALA A 193 -9.08 -3.04 -10.61
CA ALA A 193 -9.41 -3.67 -9.32
C ALA A 193 -10.14 -5.00 -9.50
N LYS A 194 -11.15 -5.05 -10.40
CA LYS A 194 -11.89 -6.29 -10.69
C LYS A 194 -10.98 -7.42 -11.14
N ARG A 195 -10.00 -7.13 -12.01
CA ARG A 195 -9.01 -8.10 -12.50
C ARG A 195 -8.18 -8.67 -11.33
N TRP A 196 -7.67 -7.82 -10.46
CA TRP A 196 -6.84 -8.26 -9.35
C TRP A 196 -7.64 -8.94 -8.22
N PHE A 197 -8.89 -8.54 -7.97
CA PHE A 197 -9.78 -9.30 -7.09
C PHE A 197 -10.05 -10.71 -7.62
N ALA A 198 -10.16 -10.91 -8.94
CA ALA A 198 -10.31 -12.25 -9.50
C ALA A 198 -9.07 -13.13 -9.26
N VAL A 199 -7.86 -12.55 -9.29
CA VAL A 199 -6.63 -13.26 -8.90
C VAL A 199 -6.68 -13.65 -7.41
N LEU A 200 -7.04 -12.72 -6.52
CA LEU A 200 -7.16 -12.98 -5.08
C LEU A 200 -8.20 -14.07 -4.78
N ASP A 201 -9.34 -14.05 -5.49
CA ASP A 201 -10.41 -15.04 -5.30
C ASP A 201 -9.97 -16.45 -5.73
N GLY A 202 -9.02 -16.57 -6.66
CA GLY A 202 -8.47 -17.83 -7.17
C GLY A 202 -7.34 -18.44 -6.33
N LEU A 203 -6.80 -17.73 -5.33
CA LEU A 203 -5.78 -18.23 -4.39
C LEU A 203 -6.42 -18.97 -3.21
#